data_fe842cddef5182cf160118ccce669329
#
_entry.id   fe842cddef5182cf160118ccce669329
#
_cell.length_a   1.000
_cell.length_b   1.000
_cell.length_c   1.000
_cell.angle_alpha   90.00
_cell.angle_beta   90.00
_cell.angle_gamma   90.00
#
_symmetry.space_group_name_H-M   'P 1'
#
loop_
_entity.id
_entity.type
_entity.pdbx_description
1 polymer ?
#
loop_
_entity_poly.entity_id
_entity_poly.type
_entity_poly.pdbx_seq_one_letter_code
_entity_poly.pdbx_strand_id
1 'polypeptide(L)'
;MKYSYILHTPEKNIVIAENVNPFEAMETTMEKEGFSVSFSSEVKNGYRVIEAVVSSAEEKDVYLSFAGEGEAVLFSFGGPVPNERIFRQSPHDVKRYHFKMQRGAIPMVAAVRGEEAEIFVSDNPSYFDNATTQHILPEENRFYLSSGDKGGAPNFPESDHFDPIYHKIGGEKTHLFRFVAFKAPVQTLKPIRREVFRMIEKVWGKGSDSYYRAACFAGNYMHIRKNETGLSEKWVVAGIEYANTQYFRDSFYQTMILDDETAEQCYRALDYEFKDAENPMVYLIWSYRIAKSGKPFNKARADQAFKTVMACMDKFTADGGYYPNCREDCSFRNWFDICCYEFDDVDAYNQGLCVCALESAKRLGYDIGDRKEKALARYQSLFNGEYIPMSEKKQFLALDITVGEVLYYMLFDELFIPNEMVEKTYRKICDGPSKTPYGIKIVSAPDGSYLPLEAFGLNGYVHEGFNTIETGRYANGGSYHVYEMLFHIAAYLHGIPDAEKNLTERLMIDLNFDGATHEYMHTIKGIGVKANQGWNASIYAIWEELIRRGKATDDFFKAADAKLAAIE
;
A
#
# COMPACT_ATOMS: atom_id res chain seq x y z
N MET A 1 1.10 24.69 -23.55
CA MET A 1 2.16 23.76 -23.08
C MET A 1 2.79 23.15 -24.31
N LYS A 2 4.08 22.85 -24.27
CA LYS A 2 4.77 22.16 -25.37
C LYS A 2 4.92 20.70 -24.98
N TYR A 3 4.59 19.80 -25.87
CA TYR A 3 4.73 18.37 -25.65
C TYR A 3 5.69 17.77 -26.67
N SER A 4 6.41 16.74 -26.27
CA SER A 4 7.37 16.04 -27.09
C SER A 4 7.39 14.53 -26.76
N TYR A 5 7.85 13.74 -27.74
CA TYR A 5 8.19 12.34 -27.53
C TYR A 5 9.70 12.18 -27.59
N ILE A 6 10.24 11.51 -26.60
CA ILE A 6 11.68 11.29 -26.43
C ILE A 6 11.93 9.80 -26.29
N LEU A 7 12.69 9.24 -27.21
CA LEU A 7 13.20 7.88 -27.15
C LEU A 7 14.51 7.87 -26.36
N HIS A 8 14.61 6.97 -25.41
CA HIS A 8 15.79 6.80 -24.58
C HIS A 8 16.46 5.46 -24.91
N THR A 9 17.76 5.50 -25.08
CA THR A 9 18.64 4.34 -25.12
C THR A 9 19.62 4.42 -23.95
N PRO A 10 20.37 3.37 -23.62
CA PRO A 10 21.42 3.45 -22.60
C PRO A 10 22.45 4.55 -22.84
N GLU A 11 22.69 4.90 -24.11
CA GLU A 11 23.73 5.84 -24.51
C GLU A 11 23.22 7.28 -24.63
N LYS A 12 21.97 7.48 -25.05
CA LYS A 12 21.46 8.82 -25.38
C LYS A 12 19.95 8.95 -25.40
N ASN A 13 19.49 10.20 -25.42
CA ASN A 13 18.10 10.58 -25.64
C ASN A 13 17.92 11.11 -27.05
N ILE A 14 16.87 10.68 -27.74
CA ILE A 14 16.55 11.07 -29.12
C ILE A 14 15.15 11.70 -29.11
N VAL A 15 15.07 12.98 -29.42
CA VAL A 15 13.77 13.64 -29.55
C VAL A 15 13.12 13.17 -30.86
N ILE A 16 12.04 12.42 -30.77
CA ILE A 16 11.32 11.86 -31.92
C ILE A 16 10.37 12.90 -32.52
N ALA A 17 9.58 13.58 -31.68
CA ALA A 17 8.63 14.58 -32.08
C ALA A 17 8.59 15.74 -31.09
N GLU A 18 8.42 16.95 -31.58
CA GLU A 18 8.27 18.17 -30.79
C GLU A 18 7.00 18.91 -31.15
N ASN A 19 6.51 19.74 -30.24
CA ASN A 19 5.30 20.55 -30.38
C ASN A 19 4.07 19.74 -30.76
N VAL A 20 3.96 18.53 -30.18
CA VAL A 20 2.85 17.63 -30.40
C VAL A 20 1.60 18.16 -29.67
N ASN A 21 0.42 18.00 -30.26
CA ASN A 21 -0.85 18.21 -29.57
C ASN A 21 -1.50 16.85 -29.23
N PRO A 22 -1.42 16.37 -27.97
CA PRO A 22 -1.96 15.07 -27.60
C PRO A 22 -3.50 15.02 -27.58
N PHE A 23 -4.16 16.16 -27.78
CA PHE A 23 -5.63 16.26 -27.84
C PHE A 23 -6.20 16.23 -29.26
N GLU A 24 -5.33 16.22 -30.27
CA GLU A 24 -5.71 16.05 -31.68
C GLU A 24 -5.49 14.63 -32.18
N ALA A 25 -6.11 14.29 -33.30
CA ALA A 25 -5.90 12.99 -33.93
C ALA A 25 -4.44 12.87 -34.38
N MET A 26 -3.85 11.71 -34.13
CA MET A 26 -2.47 11.42 -34.52
C MET A 26 -2.45 10.10 -35.28
N GLU A 27 -1.88 10.14 -36.50
CA GLU A 27 -1.58 8.95 -37.27
C GLU A 27 -0.35 9.28 -38.15
N THR A 28 0.82 8.88 -37.69
CA THR A 28 2.09 9.20 -38.35
C THR A 28 3.20 8.25 -37.95
N THR A 29 4.18 8.08 -38.82
CA THR A 29 5.40 7.34 -38.53
C THR A 29 6.60 8.25 -38.72
N MET A 30 7.53 8.20 -37.78
CA MET A 30 8.75 8.99 -37.79
C MET A 30 9.96 8.08 -37.75
N GLU A 31 10.86 8.29 -38.69
CA GLU A 31 12.14 7.60 -38.78
C GLU A 31 13.26 8.47 -38.24
N LYS A 32 14.01 8.02 -37.28
CA LYS A 32 15.13 8.75 -36.70
C LYS A 32 16.20 7.85 -36.14
N GLU A 33 17.43 8.03 -36.56
CA GLU A 33 18.61 7.33 -36.03
C GLU A 33 18.48 5.80 -36.00
N GLY A 34 17.83 5.21 -37.02
CA GLY A 34 17.62 3.77 -37.13
C GLY A 34 16.44 3.21 -36.32
N PHE A 35 15.64 4.11 -35.75
CA PHE A 35 14.38 3.77 -35.09
C PHE A 35 13.20 4.23 -35.92
N SER A 36 12.15 3.44 -35.95
CA SER A 36 10.83 3.80 -36.46
C SER A 36 9.86 3.90 -35.29
N VAL A 37 9.16 5.03 -35.18
CA VAL A 37 8.14 5.25 -34.15
C VAL A 37 6.83 5.60 -34.84
N SER A 38 5.87 4.67 -34.78
CA SER A 38 4.53 4.84 -35.34
C SER A 38 3.57 5.29 -34.24
N PHE A 39 2.91 6.41 -34.48
CA PHE A 39 1.91 6.98 -33.60
C PHE A 39 0.52 6.76 -34.16
N SER A 40 -0.42 6.37 -33.31
CA SER A 40 -1.84 6.36 -33.60
C SER A 40 -2.64 6.88 -32.40
N SER A 41 -3.85 7.35 -32.66
CA SER A 41 -4.77 7.71 -31.60
C SER A 41 -6.21 7.44 -31.97
N GLU A 42 -6.98 6.99 -30.98
CA GLU A 42 -8.41 6.80 -31.09
C GLU A 42 -9.18 7.49 -29.93
N VAL A 43 -10.45 7.74 -30.14
CA VAL A 43 -11.32 8.20 -29.05
C VAL A 43 -12.15 7.02 -28.54
N LYS A 44 -11.92 6.63 -27.30
CA LYS A 44 -12.63 5.53 -26.63
C LYS A 44 -13.44 6.08 -25.46
N ASN A 45 -14.77 5.96 -25.54
CA ASN A 45 -15.70 6.45 -24.51
C ASN A 45 -15.49 7.93 -24.08
N GLY A 46 -15.09 8.78 -25.05
CA GLY A 46 -14.86 10.21 -24.82
C GLY A 46 -13.44 10.58 -24.40
N TYR A 47 -12.56 9.60 -24.21
CA TYR A 47 -11.16 9.81 -23.89
C TYR A 47 -10.26 9.46 -25.06
N ARG A 48 -9.18 10.24 -25.27
CA ARG A 48 -8.23 9.97 -26.33
C ARG A 48 -7.16 8.98 -25.86
N VAL A 49 -7.14 7.81 -26.45
CA VAL A 49 -6.07 6.83 -26.28
C VAL A 49 -5.00 7.09 -27.33
N ILE A 50 -3.76 7.18 -26.92
CA ILE A 50 -2.60 7.42 -27.77
C ILE A 50 -1.69 6.21 -27.68
N GLU A 51 -1.29 5.68 -28.81
CA GLU A 51 -0.33 4.59 -28.93
C GLU A 51 0.93 5.04 -29.68
N ALA A 52 2.06 4.62 -29.20
CA ALA A 52 3.34 4.78 -29.87
C ALA A 52 4.06 3.44 -29.92
N VAL A 53 4.32 2.92 -31.12
CA VAL A 53 5.00 1.65 -31.34
C VAL A 53 6.41 1.95 -31.81
N VAL A 54 7.41 1.49 -31.05
CA VAL A 54 8.83 1.64 -31.36
C VAL A 54 9.36 0.35 -31.98
N SER A 55 10.04 0.46 -33.09
CA SER A 55 10.71 -0.65 -33.77
C SER A 55 12.12 -0.26 -34.25
N SER A 56 12.95 -1.25 -34.52
CA SER A 56 14.29 -1.10 -35.12
C SER A 56 14.65 -2.36 -35.87
N ALA A 57 15.48 -2.25 -36.92
CA ALA A 57 16.03 -3.40 -37.62
C ALA A 57 17.09 -4.15 -36.77
N GLU A 58 17.79 -3.40 -35.91
CA GLU A 58 18.81 -3.96 -35.00
C GLU A 58 18.26 -4.15 -33.59
N GLU A 59 18.83 -5.07 -32.83
CA GLU A 59 18.50 -5.25 -31.42
C GLU A 59 18.97 -4.03 -30.61
N LYS A 60 18.04 -3.40 -29.89
CA LYS A 60 18.29 -2.23 -29.06
C LYS A 60 17.50 -2.32 -27.76
N ASP A 61 18.03 -1.69 -26.72
CA ASP A 61 17.33 -1.48 -25.44
C ASP A 61 16.77 -0.04 -25.42
N VAL A 62 15.46 0.10 -25.28
CA VAL A 62 14.78 1.40 -25.39
C VAL A 62 13.66 1.57 -24.35
N TYR A 63 13.31 2.83 -24.06
CA TYR A 63 12.00 3.21 -23.57
C TYR A 63 11.58 4.55 -24.18
N LEU A 64 10.27 4.82 -24.22
CA LEU A 64 9.71 6.04 -24.77
C LEU A 64 9.09 6.89 -23.65
N SER A 65 9.34 8.19 -23.69
CA SER A 65 8.72 9.17 -22.81
C SER A 65 7.83 10.14 -23.59
N PHE A 66 6.68 10.43 -23.04
CA PHE A 66 5.90 11.62 -23.35
C PHE A 66 6.26 12.70 -22.33
N ALA A 67 6.71 13.84 -22.79
CA ALA A 67 7.17 14.93 -21.95
C ALA A 67 6.35 16.21 -22.20
N GLY A 68 6.09 16.95 -21.12
CA GLY A 68 5.45 18.25 -21.18
C GLY A 68 6.23 19.29 -20.39
N GLU A 69 6.21 20.54 -20.87
CA GLU A 69 6.82 21.68 -20.19
C GLU A 69 5.95 22.93 -20.32
N GLY A 70 5.98 23.79 -19.31
CA GLY A 70 5.24 25.06 -19.29
C GLY A 70 4.96 25.53 -17.86
N GLU A 71 4.47 26.75 -17.74
CA GLU A 71 4.05 27.34 -16.46
C GLU A 71 2.75 26.67 -16.01
N ALA A 72 2.84 25.64 -15.17
CA ALA A 72 1.71 24.91 -14.65
C ALA A 72 2.03 24.29 -13.29
N VAL A 73 1.01 24.12 -12.46
CA VAL A 73 1.10 23.26 -11.28
C VAL A 73 1.02 21.83 -11.77
N LEU A 74 1.98 21.00 -11.38
CA LEU A 74 2.07 19.61 -11.78
C LEU A 74 1.58 18.71 -10.63
N PHE A 75 0.84 17.66 -11.01
CA PHE A 75 0.34 16.67 -10.08
C PHE A 75 0.74 15.28 -10.53
N SER A 76 0.92 14.39 -9.56
CA SER A 76 0.91 12.95 -9.77
C SER A 76 -0.30 12.34 -9.06
N PHE A 77 -0.60 11.06 -9.29
CA PHE A 77 -1.69 10.41 -8.57
C PHE A 77 -1.49 10.42 -7.06
N GLY A 78 -0.25 10.43 -6.59
CA GLY A 78 0.12 10.54 -5.17
C GLY A 78 -0.12 11.92 -4.54
N GLY A 79 -0.31 12.96 -5.34
CA GLY A 79 -0.57 14.30 -4.82
C GLY A 79 0.03 15.42 -5.68
N PRO A 80 -0.22 16.69 -5.33
CA PRO A 80 0.45 17.84 -5.93
C PRO A 80 1.94 17.84 -5.60
N VAL A 81 2.76 18.37 -6.51
CA VAL A 81 4.20 18.46 -6.34
C VAL A 81 4.66 19.93 -6.52
N PRO A 82 5.24 20.56 -5.51
CA PRO A 82 5.40 20.09 -4.13
C PRO A 82 4.05 20.05 -3.38
N ASN A 83 3.81 19.00 -2.62
CA ASN A 83 2.61 18.91 -1.80
C ASN A 83 2.88 19.41 -0.38
N GLU A 84 2.67 20.68 -0.13
CA GLU A 84 2.87 21.27 1.18
C GLU A 84 1.96 20.70 2.27
N ARG A 85 0.78 20.18 1.93
CA ARG A 85 -0.17 19.64 2.92
C ARG A 85 0.23 18.27 3.43
N ILE A 86 0.75 17.42 2.57
CA ILE A 86 1.18 16.05 2.94
C ILE A 86 2.53 16.09 3.66
N PHE A 87 3.42 17.01 3.29
CA PHE A 87 4.82 17.03 3.74
C PHE A 87 5.15 18.01 4.85
N ARG A 88 4.27 18.95 5.20
CA ARG A 88 4.52 19.91 6.30
C ARG A 88 4.53 19.29 7.70
N GLN A 89 4.33 17.99 7.81
CA GLN A 89 4.18 17.36 9.13
C GLN A 89 5.49 16.93 9.76
N SER A 90 6.58 16.88 8.99
CA SER A 90 7.92 16.65 9.51
C SER A 90 8.94 17.44 8.69
N PRO A 91 9.83 18.22 9.34
CA PRO A 91 10.97 18.86 8.67
C PRO A 91 11.88 17.84 7.95
N HIS A 92 11.85 16.59 8.39
CA HIS A 92 12.55 15.47 7.76
C HIS A 92 11.88 15.07 6.45
N ASP A 93 10.55 15.08 6.40
CA ASP A 93 9.77 14.67 5.24
C ASP A 93 9.95 15.65 4.07
N VAL A 94 9.99 16.95 4.33
CA VAL A 94 10.17 17.98 3.28
C VAL A 94 11.51 17.84 2.53
N LYS A 95 12.58 17.43 3.22
CA LYS A 95 13.88 17.16 2.58
C LYS A 95 13.95 15.82 1.86
N ARG A 96 13.10 14.86 2.26
CA ARG A 96 13.09 13.49 1.78
C ARG A 96 12.30 13.28 0.49
N TYR A 97 11.25 14.05 0.24
CA TYR A 97 10.20 13.67 -0.71
C TYR A 97 10.03 14.63 -1.89
N HIS A 98 11.11 15.04 -2.49
CA HIS A 98 11.04 15.54 -3.86
C HIS A 98 10.78 14.36 -4.79
N PHE A 99 9.51 14.01 -5.01
CA PHE A 99 9.12 12.89 -5.88
C PHE A 99 9.47 13.20 -7.33
N LYS A 100 10.71 12.97 -7.67
CA LYS A 100 11.18 13.14 -9.03
C LYS A 100 10.76 11.99 -9.94
N MET A 101 10.62 10.78 -9.38
CA MET A 101 10.27 9.59 -10.14
C MET A 101 9.39 8.66 -9.31
N GLN A 102 8.36 8.09 -9.93
CA GLN A 102 7.42 7.17 -9.27
C GLN A 102 7.05 6.02 -10.21
N ARG A 103 6.85 4.86 -9.64
CA ARG A 103 6.34 3.65 -10.29
C ARG A 103 5.02 3.27 -9.64
N GLY A 104 3.98 4.07 -9.86
CA GLY A 104 2.67 3.85 -9.26
C GLY A 104 1.82 2.87 -10.07
N ALA A 105 0.86 2.26 -9.41
CA ALA A 105 -0.12 1.39 -10.05
C ALA A 105 -0.98 2.11 -11.09
N ILE A 106 -1.18 3.41 -10.90
CA ILE A 106 -1.83 4.29 -11.87
C ILE A 106 -0.84 5.41 -12.21
N PRO A 107 0.12 5.17 -13.12
CA PRO A 107 1.04 6.21 -13.54
C PRO A 107 0.27 7.32 -14.23
N MET A 108 0.32 8.52 -13.65
CA MET A 108 -0.34 9.68 -14.21
C MET A 108 0.45 10.95 -13.91
N VAL A 109 0.32 11.91 -14.79
CA VAL A 109 0.72 13.29 -14.57
C VAL A 109 -0.41 14.22 -14.98
N ALA A 110 -0.57 15.32 -14.28
CA ALA A 110 -1.53 16.36 -14.61
C ALA A 110 -0.88 17.73 -14.51
N ALA A 111 -1.10 18.56 -15.53
CA ALA A 111 -0.66 19.93 -15.55
C ALA A 111 -1.88 20.83 -15.40
N VAL A 112 -1.93 21.62 -14.32
CA VAL A 112 -3.06 22.50 -14.02
C VAL A 112 -2.76 23.92 -14.49
N ARG A 113 -3.69 24.48 -15.25
CA ARG A 113 -3.66 25.88 -15.71
C ARG A 113 -4.96 26.58 -15.35
N GLY A 114 -4.90 27.44 -14.35
CA GLY A 114 -6.11 28.11 -13.88
C GLY A 114 -7.18 27.11 -13.48
N GLU A 115 -8.27 27.04 -14.24
CA GLU A 115 -9.42 26.19 -13.97
C GLU A 115 -9.42 24.87 -14.78
N GLU A 116 -8.41 24.63 -15.61
CA GLU A 116 -8.30 23.42 -16.44
C GLU A 116 -7.06 22.60 -16.08
N ALA A 117 -7.19 21.30 -16.06
CA ALA A 117 -6.08 20.36 -16.01
C ALA A 117 -5.98 19.56 -17.31
N GLU A 118 -4.78 19.41 -17.81
CA GLU A 118 -4.40 18.48 -18.87
C GLU A 118 -3.84 17.22 -18.20
N ILE A 119 -4.52 16.10 -18.38
CA ILE A 119 -4.29 14.86 -17.62
C ILE A 119 -3.81 13.76 -18.57
N PHE A 120 -2.74 13.09 -18.19
CA PHE A 120 -2.12 12.01 -18.93
C PHE A 120 -1.95 10.80 -18.01
N VAL A 121 -2.54 9.67 -18.38
CA VAL A 121 -2.59 8.47 -17.55
C VAL A 121 -2.22 7.27 -18.39
N SER A 122 -1.33 6.40 -17.92
CA SER A 122 -1.14 5.10 -18.54
C SER A 122 -2.46 4.33 -18.56
N ASP A 123 -2.78 3.70 -19.68
CA ASP A 123 -3.97 2.86 -19.81
C ASP A 123 -3.75 1.41 -19.35
N ASN A 124 -2.55 1.10 -18.90
CA ASN A 124 -2.22 -0.23 -18.41
C ASN A 124 -2.27 -0.29 -16.88
N PRO A 125 -3.34 -0.85 -16.29
CA PRO A 125 -3.43 -1.03 -14.85
C PRO A 125 -2.50 -2.15 -14.34
N SER A 126 -1.93 -2.96 -15.24
CA SER A 126 -0.97 -4.01 -14.90
C SER A 126 0.44 -3.42 -14.90
N TYR A 127 0.80 -2.77 -13.83
CA TYR A 127 2.14 -2.17 -13.70
C TYR A 127 3.28 -3.18 -13.61
N PHE A 128 2.98 -4.46 -13.66
CA PHE A 128 3.99 -5.51 -13.73
C PHE A 128 4.44 -5.83 -15.15
N ASP A 129 3.60 -5.64 -16.16
CA ASP A 129 3.97 -5.97 -17.54
C ASP A 129 4.65 -4.81 -18.25
N ASN A 130 4.18 -3.57 -18.02
CA ASN A 130 4.77 -2.35 -18.57
C ASN A 130 5.06 -1.40 -17.42
N ALA A 131 6.31 -1.31 -17.01
CA ALA A 131 6.74 -0.41 -15.95
C ALA A 131 6.63 1.06 -16.41
N THR A 132 5.43 1.57 -16.56
CA THR A 132 5.22 2.98 -16.81
C THR A 132 5.61 3.77 -15.57
N THR A 133 6.47 4.75 -15.75
CA THR A 133 6.94 5.63 -14.71
C THR A 133 6.44 7.05 -14.93
N GLN A 134 6.25 7.78 -13.86
CA GLN A 134 5.99 9.20 -13.87
C GLN A 134 7.16 9.94 -13.26
N HIS A 135 7.57 11.01 -13.91
CA HIS A 135 8.69 11.81 -13.48
C HIS A 135 8.30 13.29 -13.55
N ILE A 136 8.44 13.99 -12.43
CA ILE A 136 8.06 15.39 -12.31
C ILE A 136 9.28 16.18 -11.84
N LEU A 137 9.59 17.26 -12.55
CA LEU A 137 10.64 18.23 -12.24
C LEU A 137 9.99 19.60 -11.98
N PRO A 138 9.53 19.84 -10.74
CA PRO A 138 8.78 21.07 -10.42
C PRO A 138 9.57 22.34 -10.65
N GLU A 139 10.88 22.32 -10.38
CA GLU A 139 11.80 23.43 -10.56
C GLU A 139 11.98 23.84 -12.04
N GLU A 140 11.70 22.93 -12.97
CA GLU A 140 11.77 23.15 -14.42
C GLU A 140 10.38 23.27 -15.06
N ASN A 141 9.31 23.14 -14.29
CA ASN A 141 7.93 22.99 -14.81
C ASN A 141 7.81 21.90 -15.88
N ARG A 142 8.43 20.75 -15.64
CA ARG A 142 8.49 19.63 -16.59
C ARG A 142 7.97 18.35 -15.96
N PHE A 143 7.36 17.53 -16.79
CA PHE A 143 7.00 16.16 -16.43
C PHE A 143 7.31 15.19 -17.57
N TYR A 144 7.38 13.93 -17.19
CA TYR A 144 7.50 12.80 -18.12
C TYR A 144 6.54 11.70 -17.69
N LEU A 145 5.83 11.14 -18.67
CA LEU A 145 5.15 9.86 -18.53
C LEU A 145 5.91 8.89 -19.44
N SER A 146 6.49 7.83 -18.89
CA SER A 146 7.49 7.03 -19.61
C SER A 146 7.16 5.55 -19.51
N SER A 147 7.45 4.80 -20.56
CA SER A 147 7.31 3.33 -20.58
C SER A 147 8.50 2.60 -19.94
N GLY A 148 9.37 3.29 -19.29
CA GLY A 148 10.55 2.78 -18.60
C GLY A 148 11.32 3.92 -17.95
N ASP A 149 12.52 3.66 -17.46
CA ASP A 149 13.42 4.67 -16.92
C ASP A 149 14.89 4.24 -16.96
N LYS A 150 15.78 5.21 -16.84
CA LYS A 150 17.23 4.97 -16.84
C LYS A 150 17.78 4.44 -15.50
N GLY A 151 16.92 4.27 -14.50
CA GLY A 151 17.34 3.95 -13.14
C GLY A 151 17.98 5.14 -12.42
N GLY A 152 18.57 4.87 -11.28
CA GLY A 152 19.25 5.85 -10.44
C GLY A 152 18.61 6.01 -9.07
N ALA A 153 19.16 6.90 -8.26
CA ALA A 153 18.62 7.23 -6.94
C ALA A 153 17.38 8.12 -7.10
N PRO A 154 16.19 7.64 -6.75
CA PRO A 154 14.98 8.41 -7.01
C PRO A 154 14.90 9.67 -6.15
N ASN A 155 15.20 9.62 -4.86
CA ASN A 155 15.05 10.77 -3.96
C ASN A 155 15.96 10.73 -2.74
N PHE A 156 16.72 9.66 -2.57
CA PHE A 156 17.59 9.48 -1.43
C PHE A 156 19.04 9.34 -1.87
N PRO A 157 19.93 10.26 -1.47
CA PRO A 157 21.34 10.17 -1.83
C PRO A 157 22.05 8.94 -1.25
N GLU A 158 21.47 8.31 -0.24
CA GLU A 158 22.16 7.33 0.60
C GLU A 158 21.63 5.90 0.52
N SER A 159 20.49 5.68 -0.12
CA SER A 159 19.94 4.33 -0.25
C SER A 159 19.18 4.16 -1.54
N ASP A 160 19.39 3.05 -2.17
CA ASP A 160 18.52 2.40 -3.12
C ASP A 160 18.38 3.06 -4.49
N HIS A 161 19.15 2.53 -5.39
CA HIS A 161 19.02 2.82 -6.81
C HIS A 161 17.88 1.99 -7.40
N PHE A 162 17.01 2.62 -8.18
CA PHE A 162 16.14 1.88 -9.07
C PHE A 162 16.96 1.32 -10.23
N ASP A 163 16.78 0.04 -10.52
CA ASP A 163 17.35 -0.54 -11.72
C ASP A 163 16.72 0.08 -12.96
N PRO A 164 17.50 0.29 -14.02
CA PRO A 164 16.96 0.82 -15.26
C PRO A 164 15.97 -0.17 -15.88
N ILE A 165 14.92 0.37 -16.48
CA ILE A 165 13.90 -0.40 -17.20
C ILE A 165 13.96 -0.02 -18.67
N TYR A 166 14.53 -0.91 -19.47
CA TYR A 166 14.55 -0.83 -20.91
C TYR A 166 13.84 -2.03 -21.51
N HIS A 167 13.23 -1.83 -22.67
CA HIS A 167 12.57 -2.87 -23.44
C HIS A 167 13.43 -3.23 -24.66
N LYS A 168 13.65 -4.52 -24.87
CA LYS A 168 14.37 -5.00 -26.04
C LYS A 168 13.47 -4.98 -27.26
N ILE A 169 13.91 -4.28 -28.30
CA ILE A 169 13.31 -4.27 -29.63
C ILE A 169 14.31 -4.79 -30.66
N GLY A 170 13.86 -5.13 -31.84
CA GLY A 170 14.70 -5.54 -32.97
C GLY A 170 14.09 -6.67 -33.78
N GLY A 171 14.24 -6.65 -35.11
CA GLY A 171 13.56 -7.58 -36.00
C GLY A 171 12.04 -7.46 -35.89
N GLU A 172 11.36 -8.53 -35.45
CA GLU A 172 9.91 -8.53 -35.25
C GLU A 172 9.47 -8.00 -33.87
N LYS A 173 10.42 -7.81 -32.95
CA LYS A 173 10.11 -7.32 -31.60
C LYS A 173 9.94 -5.82 -31.62
N THR A 174 8.79 -5.36 -31.15
CA THR A 174 8.45 -3.94 -31.01
C THR A 174 8.15 -3.62 -29.54
N HIS A 175 8.16 -2.34 -29.20
CA HIS A 175 7.74 -1.85 -27.90
C HIS A 175 6.55 -0.91 -28.05
N LEU A 176 5.45 -1.20 -27.32
CA LEU A 176 4.24 -0.38 -27.28
C LEU A 176 4.26 0.50 -26.03
N PHE A 177 4.12 1.80 -26.21
CA PHE A 177 3.82 2.76 -25.17
C PHE A 177 2.43 3.35 -25.40
N ARG A 178 1.52 3.21 -24.43
CA ARG A 178 0.13 3.64 -24.54
C ARG A 178 -0.30 4.43 -23.32
N PHE A 179 -1.04 5.52 -23.54
CA PHE A 179 -1.61 6.34 -22.47
C PHE A 179 -2.88 7.06 -22.94
N VAL A 180 -3.63 7.56 -21.98
CA VAL A 180 -4.87 8.33 -22.21
C VAL A 180 -4.61 9.79 -21.92
N ALA A 181 -5.04 10.68 -22.83
CA ALA A 181 -5.00 12.12 -22.66
C ALA A 181 -6.41 12.70 -22.62
N PHE A 182 -6.68 13.56 -21.66
CA PHE A 182 -7.96 14.28 -21.57
C PHE A 182 -7.80 15.58 -20.77
N LYS A 183 -8.82 16.44 -20.85
CA LYS A 183 -8.90 17.69 -20.13
C LYS A 183 -10.07 17.68 -19.17
N ALA A 184 -9.90 18.33 -18.02
CA ALA A 184 -10.95 18.48 -17.03
C ALA A 184 -10.92 19.86 -16.38
N PRO A 185 -12.07 20.48 -16.04
CA PRO A 185 -12.13 21.71 -15.29
C PRO A 185 -11.82 21.42 -13.81
N VAL A 186 -10.58 21.62 -13.41
CA VAL A 186 -10.13 21.27 -12.06
C VAL A 186 -9.19 22.33 -11.49
N GLN A 187 -9.29 22.55 -10.18
CA GLN A 187 -8.43 23.46 -9.42
C GLN A 187 -7.72 22.77 -8.26
N THR A 188 -8.16 21.55 -7.92
CA THR A 188 -7.64 20.78 -6.79
C THR A 188 -7.38 19.33 -7.16
N LEU A 189 -6.69 18.61 -6.29
CA LEU A 189 -6.40 17.18 -6.48
C LEU A 189 -7.64 16.30 -6.54
N LYS A 190 -8.68 16.60 -5.75
CA LYS A 190 -9.90 15.79 -5.68
C LYS A 190 -10.62 15.66 -7.03
N PRO A 191 -10.95 16.74 -7.72
CA PRO A 191 -11.55 16.67 -9.07
C PRO A 191 -10.67 15.93 -10.07
N ILE A 192 -9.34 16.11 -10.03
CA ILE A 192 -8.42 15.38 -10.91
C ILE A 192 -8.56 13.87 -10.68
N ARG A 193 -8.52 13.42 -9.42
CA ARG A 193 -8.69 12.00 -9.07
C ARG A 193 -10.03 11.45 -9.52
N ARG A 194 -11.11 12.19 -9.33
CA ARG A 194 -12.44 11.81 -9.80
C ARG A 194 -12.47 11.55 -11.31
N GLU A 195 -11.91 12.46 -12.09
CA GLU A 195 -11.87 12.29 -13.54
C GLU A 195 -10.97 11.11 -13.97
N VAL A 196 -9.86 10.87 -13.26
CA VAL A 196 -9.02 9.68 -13.48
C VAL A 196 -9.81 8.39 -13.17
N PHE A 197 -10.55 8.32 -12.07
CA PHE A 197 -11.38 7.15 -11.75
C PHE A 197 -12.46 6.90 -12.81
N ARG A 198 -13.13 7.96 -13.29
CA ARG A 198 -14.09 7.86 -14.40
C ARG A 198 -13.44 7.35 -15.69
N MET A 199 -12.22 7.81 -15.97
CA MET A 199 -11.48 7.34 -17.13
C MET A 199 -11.12 5.86 -16.99
N ILE A 200 -10.63 5.43 -15.83
CA ILE A 200 -10.31 4.03 -15.53
C ILE A 200 -11.51 3.13 -15.79
N GLU A 201 -12.67 3.48 -15.24
CA GLU A 201 -13.92 2.75 -15.46
C GLU A 201 -14.28 2.62 -16.94
N LYS A 202 -14.22 3.73 -17.68
CA LYS A 202 -14.71 3.79 -19.06
C LYS A 202 -13.73 3.24 -20.09
N VAL A 203 -12.43 3.40 -19.87
CA VAL A 203 -11.43 3.06 -20.88
C VAL A 203 -10.85 1.68 -20.66
N TRP A 204 -10.48 1.34 -19.43
CA TRP A 204 -9.83 0.08 -19.16
C TRP A 204 -10.79 -1.12 -19.13
N GLY A 205 -12.02 -0.92 -18.69
CA GLY A 205 -13.09 -1.92 -18.78
C GLY A 205 -12.85 -3.24 -18.06
N LYS A 206 -11.78 -3.34 -17.28
CA LYS A 206 -11.42 -4.53 -16.52
C LYS A 206 -11.20 -4.17 -15.06
N GLY A 207 -12.08 -4.69 -14.21
CA GLY A 207 -11.84 -4.76 -12.77
C GLY A 207 -11.86 -3.42 -12.04
N SER A 208 -12.46 -2.39 -12.62
CA SER A 208 -12.57 -1.05 -12.04
C SER A 208 -13.91 -0.40 -12.30
N ASP A 209 -14.96 -1.15 -12.16
CA ASP A 209 -16.33 -0.65 -11.97
C ASP A 209 -16.50 0.03 -10.61
N SER A 210 -15.50 -0.06 -9.71
CA SER A 210 -15.48 0.57 -8.41
C SER A 210 -14.40 1.65 -8.32
N TYR A 211 -14.80 2.88 -8.05
CA TYR A 211 -13.88 3.99 -7.75
C TYR A 211 -13.03 3.70 -6.51
N TYR A 212 -13.61 3.04 -5.51
CA TYR A 212 -12.90 2.67 -4.30
C TYR A 212 -11.80 1.64 -4.58
N ARG A 213 -12.09 0.64 -5.43
CA ARG A 213 -11.07 -0.31 -5.89
C ARG A 213 -9.92 0.40 -6.59
N ALA A 214 -10.21 1.33 -7.49
CA ALA A 214 -9.20 2.11 -8.18
C ALA A 214 -8.36 2.94 -7.19
N ALA A 215 -8.98 3.55 -6.18
CA ALA A 215 -8.29 4.31 -5.14
C ALA A 215 -7.36 3.41 -4.30
N CYS A 216 -7.81 2.23 -3.90
CA CYS A 216 -6.99 1.24 -3.20
C CYS A 216 -5.83 0.75 -4.07
N PHE A 217 -6.10 0.46 -5.35
CA PHE A 217 -5.08 -0.01 -6.28
C PHE A 217 -4.01 1.07 -6.52
N ALA A 218 -4.39 2.33 -6.59
CA ALA A 218 -3.48 3.46 -6.77
C ALA A 218 -2.47 3.63 -5.61
N GLY A 219 -2.78 3.10 -4.43
CA GLY A 219 -1.86 3.08 -3.29
C GLY A 219 -0.68 2.12 -3.45
N ASN A 220 -0.73 1.24 -4.45
CA ASN A 220 0.35 0.28 -4.68
C ASN A 220 1.45 0.89 -5.54
N TYR A 221 2.60 1.05 -4.95
CA TYR A 221 3.83 1.46 -5.64
C TYR A 221 4.76 0.26 -5.76
N MET A 222 5.57 0.24 -6.81
CA MET A 222 6.35 -0.92 -7.17
C MET A 222 7.83 -0.60 -7.32
N HIS A 223 8.65 -1.51 -6.87
CA HIS A 223 10.07 -1.58 -7.20
C HIS A 223 10.35 -2.75 -8.13
N ILE A 224 11.25 -2.54 -9.08
CA ILE A 224 11.73 -3.56 -10.01
C ILE A 224 13.25 -3.57 -9.95
N ARG A 225 13.84 -4.73 -9.73
CA ARG A 225 15.29 -4.94 -9.85
C ARG A 225 15.59 -6.13 -10.74
N LYS A 226 16.81 -6.20 -11.27
CA LYS A 226 17.35 -7.42 -11.88
C LYS A 226 18.07 -8.21 -10.80
N ASN A 227 17.75 -9.50 -10.71
CA ASN A 227 18.49 -10.40 -9.84
C ASN A 227 19.82 -10.83 -10.49
N GLU A 228 20.63 -11.62 -9.79
CA GLU A 228 21.92 -12.12 -10.25
C GLU A 228 21.85 -12.91 -11.58
N THR A 229 20.69 -13.48 -11.90
CA THR A 229 20.45 -14.20 -13.16
C THR A 229 19.96 -13.31 -14.30
N GLY A 230 19.78 -11.99 -14.04
CA GLY A 230 19.26 -11.03 -15.01
C GLY A 230 17.73 -11.05 -15.16
N LEU A 231 17.02 -11.84 -14.36
CA LEU A 231 15.55 -11.84 -14.33
C LEU A 231 15.05 -10.65 -13.51
N SER A 232 13.97 -10.05 -13.98
CA SER A 232 13.32 -8.96 -13.23
C SER A 232 12.59 -9.50 -12.01
N GLU A 233 12.94 -8.98 -10.85
CA GLU A 233 12.22 -9.17 -9.60
C GLU A 233 11.41 -7.92 -9.30
N LYS A 234 10.20 -8.11 -8.80
CA LYS A 234 9.25 -7.04 -8.58
C LYS A 234 8.63 -7.20 -7.20
N TRP A 235 8.53 -6.11 -6.46
CA TRP A 235 7.82 -6.08 -5.19
C TRP A 235 7.09 -4.76 -4.99
N VAL A 236 6.08 -4.79 -4.17
CA VAL A 236 5.37 -3.58 -3.75
C VAL A 236 6.14 -2.89 -2.61
N VAL A 237 6.08 -1.57 -2.59
CA VAL A 237 6.59 -0.74 -1.50
C VAL A 237 5.42 -0.18 -0.69
N ALA A 238 5.63 0.12 0.58
CA ALA A 238 4.55 0.44 1.52
C ALA A 238 3.70 1.65 1.11
N GLY A 239 4.28 2.58 0.40
CA GLY A 239 3.58 3.76 -0.11
C GLY A 239 4.55 4.71 -0.81
N ILE A 240 4.00 5.77 -1.38
CA ILE A 240 4.77 6.78 -2.11
C ILE A 240 5.93 7.37 -1.30
N GLU A 241 5.78 7.46 0.02
CA GLU A 241 6.76 8.05 0.91
C GLU A 241 7.85 7.08 1.38
N TYR A 242 7.70 5.79 1.11
CA TYR A 242 8.62 4.76 1.57
C TYR A 242 9.65 4.35 0.51
N ALA A 243 9.72 5.11 -0.59
CA ALA A 243 10.65 4.88 -1.70
C ALA A 243 10.61 3.41 -2.18
N ASN A 244 11.72 2.69 -2.05
CA ASN A 244 11.86 1.30 -2.45
C ASN A 244 11.98 0.34 -1.25
N THR A 245 11.71 0.81 -0.04
CA THR A 245 11.79 -0.04 1.14
C THR A 245 10.70 -1.11 1.12
N GLN A 246 11.12 -2.35 1.22
CA GLN A 246 10.26 -3.50 1.30
C GLN A 246 9.96 -3.83 2.77
N TYR A 247 8.68 -3.78 3.14
CA TYR A 247 8.22 -4.21 4.45
C TYR A 247 7.38 -5.48 4.30
N PHE A 248 7.67 -6.52 5.08
CA PHE A 248 6.97 -7.81 5.01
C PHE A 248 5.47 -7.70 5.17
N ARG A 249 5.06 -7.06 6.25
CA ARG A 249 3.66 -6.86 6.59
C ARG A 249 2.93 -6.07 5.51
N ASP A 250 3.50 -4.92 5.11
CA ASP A 250 2.90 -4.06 4.10
C ASP A 250 2.76 -4.81 2.78
N SER A 251 3.80 -5.48 2.33
CA SER A 251 3.78 -6.27 1.10
C SER A 251 2.74 -7.40 1.16
N PHE A 252 2.61 -8.06 2.30
CA PHE A 252 1.60 -9.10 2.49
C PHE A 252 0.18 -8.53 2.30
N TYR A 253 -0.15 -7.41 2.94
CA TYR A 253 -1.46 -6.77 2.81
C TYR A 253 -1.70 -6.24 1.39
N GLN A 254 -0.73 -5.55 0.81
CA GLN A 254 -0.84 -4.99 -0.54
C GLN A 254 -1.11 -6.05 -1.60
N THR A 255 -0.48 -7.21 -1.48
CA THR A 255 -0.67 -8.31 -2.44
C THR A 255 -2.04 -8.97 -2.36
N MET A 256 -2.88 -8.64 -1.39
CA MET A 256 -4.24 -9.18 -1.33
C MET A 256 -5.14 -8.66 -2.46
N ILE A 257 -4.91 -7.44 -2.97
CA ILE A 257 -5.69 -6.86 -4.08
C ILE A 257 -5.12 -7.22 -5.46
N LEU A 258 -3.92 -7.80 -5.51
CA LEU A 258 -3.26 -8.17 -6.75
C LEU A 258 -3.72 -9.54 -7.21
N ASP A 259 -3.56 -9.81 -8.52
CA ASP A 259 -3.74 -11.16 -9.05
C ASP A 259 -2.72 -12.16 -8.46
N ASP A 260 -3.05 -13.44 -8.53
CA ASP A 260 -2.25 -14.50 -7.89
C ASP A 260 -0.82 -14.59 -8.44
N GLU A 261 -0.61 -14.29 -9.72
CA GLU A 261 0.73 -14.34 -10.35
C GLU A 261 1.61 -13.21 -9.81
N THR A 262 1.07 -12.01 -9.76
CA THR A 262 1.73 -10.83 -9.23
C THR A 262 2.02 -10.96 -7.73
N ALA A 263 1.05 -11.47 -6.97
CA ALA A 263 1.22 -11.73 -5.55
C ALA A 263 2.32 -12.78 -5.29
N GLU A 264 2.41 -13.81 -6.13
CA GLU A 264 3.48 -14.81 -6.08
C GLU A 264 4.85 -14.21 -6.40
N GLN A 265 4.94 -13.35 -7.41
CA GLN A 265 6.19 -12.65 -7.75
C GLN A 265 6.68 -11.79 -6.59
N CYS A 266 5.80 -11.02 -5.98
CA CYS A 266 6.13 -10.22 -4.80
C CYS A 266 6.58 -11.09 -3.61
N TYR A 267 5.91 -12.22 -3.38
CA TYR A 267 6.28 -13.18 -2.34
C TYR A 267 7.68 -13.77 -2.57
N ARG A 268 8.01 -14.13 -3.82
CA ARG A 268 9.32 -14.69 -4.17
C ARG A 268 10.45 -13.67 -4.10
N ALA A 269 10.15 -12.41 -4.40
CA ALA A 269 11.11 -11.30 -4.35
C ALA A 269 11.48 -10.87 -2.92
N LEU A 270 10.80 -11.41 -1.90
CA LEU A 270 11.12 -11.14 -0.49
C LEU A 270 12.44 -11.79 -0.08
N ASP A 271 13.50 -11.03 -0.21
CA ASP A 271 14.87 -11.41 0.21
C ASP A 271 15.27 -10.76 1.55
N TYR A 272 14.32 -10.46 2.37
CA TYR A 272 14.52 -9.68 3.58
C TYR A 272 14.79 -10.60 4.78
N GLU A 273 15.76 -10.27 5.62
CA GLU A 273 15.93 -10.95 6.90
C GLU A 273 14.72 -10.74 7.81
N PHE A 274 14.42 -11.72 8.68
CA PHE A 274 13.35 -11.58 9.67
C PHE A 274 13.81 -10.62 10.80
N LYS A 275 13.84 -9.32 10.50
CA LYS A 275 14.31 -8.30 11.43
C LYS A 275 13.32 -7.96 12.53
N ASP A 276 12.00 -8.04 12.21
CA ASP A 276 10.94 -7.78 13.17
C ASP A 276 10.41 -9.07 13.77
N ALA A 277 9.90 -9.01 15.00
CA ALA A 277 9.37 -10.19 15.66
C ALA A 277 8.20 -10.82 14.91
N GLU A 278 7.38 -10.01 14.25
CA GLU A 278 6.20 -10.47 13.49
C GLU A 278 6.56 -11.13 12.14
N ASN A 279 7.72 -10.77 11.53
CA ASN A 279 8.03 -11.17 10.16
C ASN A 279 7.99 -12.68 9.90
N PRO A 280 8.54 -13.55 10.75
CA PRO A 280 8.47 -14.98 10.50
C PRO A 280 7.04 -15.53 10.57
N MET A 281 6.19 -14.95 11.41
CA MET A 281 4.77 -15.32 11.50
C MET A 281 4.02 -14.89 10.23
N VAL A 282 4.17 -13.65 9.80
CA VAL A 282 3.57 -13.12 8.56
C VAL A 282 4.03 -13.94 7.36
N TYR A 283 5.30 -14.36 7.32
CA TYR A 283 5.81 -15.19 6.23
C TYR A 283 5.15 -16.57 6.18
N LEU A 284 4.91 -17.21 7.31
CA LEU A 284 4.19 -18.50 7.36
C LEU A 284 2.74 -18.36 6.89
N ILE A 285 2.06 -17.30 7.33
CA ILE A 285 0.70 -16.97 6.91
C ILE A 285 0.66 -16.75 5.39
N TRP A 286 1.60 -15.98 4.85
CA TRP A 286 1.69 -15.72 3.42
C TRP A 286 2.04 -16.98 2.62
N SER A 287 2.98 -17.80 3.11
CA SER A 287 3.32 -19.07 2.48
C SER A 287 2.11 -19.99 2.35
N TYR A 288 1.26 -20.06 3.39
CA TYR A 288 0.04 -20.83 3.32
C TYR A 288 -0.99 -20.21 2.35
N ARG A 289 -1.13 -18.89 2.32
CA ARG A 289 -1.98 -18.21 1.32
C ARG A 289 -1.56 -18.57 -0.11
N ILE A 290 -0.27 -18.54 -0.42
CA ILE A 290 0.28 -18.93 -1.73
C ILE A 290 -0.03 -20.41 -2.02
N ALA A 291 0.23 -21.31 -1.06
CA ALA A 291 -0.07 -22.73 -1.21
C ALA A 291 -1.57 -23.01 -1.42
N LYS A 292 -2.43 -22.27 -0.71
CA LYS A 292 -3.90 -22.37 -0.84
C LYS A 292 -4.40 -21.94 -2.22
N SER A 293 -3.71 -21.02 -2.91
CA SER A 293 -4.01 -20.66 -4.32
C SER A 293 -3.46 -21.65 -5.35
N GLY A 294 -2.89 -22.77 -4.90
CA GLY A 294 -2.32 -23.81 -5.77
C GLY A 294 -0.94 -23.49 -6.32
N LYS A 295 -0.29 -22.46 -5.81
CA LYS A 295 1.04 -22.03 -6.23
C LYS A 295 2.13 -22.59 -5.32
N PRO A 296 3.34 -22.84 -5.83
CA PRO A 296 4.44 -23.30 -5.00
C PRO A 296 4.94 -22.19 -4.07
N PHE A 297 5.05 -22.48 -2.78
CA PHE A 297 5.67 -21.58 -1.81
C PHE A 297 7.18 -21.86 -1.66
N ASN A 298 7.93 -20.88 -1.16
CA ASN A 298 9.36 -21.04 -0.89
C ASN A 298 9.57 -21.85 0.40
N LYS A 299 9.70 -23.17 0.25
CA LYS A 299 9.80 -24.09 1.39
C LYS A 299 11.03 -23.80 2.27
N ALA A 300 12.18 -23.52 1.69
CA ALA A 300 13.40 -23.28 2.46
C ALA A 300 13.24 -22.05 3.39
N ARG A 301 12.62 -20.99 2.88
CA ARG A 301 12.34 -19.78 3.64
C ARG A 301 11.22 -20.00 4.68
N ALA A 302 10.20 -20.77 4.35
CA ALA A 302 9.16 -21.16 5.30
C ALA A 302 9.71 -22.05 6.42
N ASP A 303 10.65 -22.97 6.10
CA ASP A 303 11.37 -23.77 7.11
C ASP A 303 12.16 -22.88 8.09
N GLN A 304 12.83 -21.84 7.57
CA GLN A 304 13.53 -20.86 8.39
C GLN A 304 12.55 -20.09 9.29
N ALA A 305 11.45 -19.58 8.72
CA ALA A 305 10.41 -18.87 9.47
C ALA A 305 9.83 -19.73 10.58
N PHE A 306 9.47 -20.98 10.27
CA PHE A 306 8.94 -21.94 11.21
C PHE A 306 9.91 -22.20 12.37
N LYS A 307 11.19 -22.50 12.06
CA LYS A 307 12.21 -22.70 13.10
C LYS A 307 12.37 -21.48 13.99
N THR A 308 12.31 -20.28 13.43
CA THR A 308 12.40 -19.03 14.19
C THR A 308 11.21 -18.87 15.13
N VAL A 309 9.97 -19.10 14.66
CA VAL A 309 8.77 -19.03 15.52
C VAL A 309 8.88 -20.05 16.66
N MET A 310 9.21 -21.31 16.36
CA MET A 310 9.31 -22.35 17.37
C MET A 310 10.40 -22.06 18.41
N ALA A 311 11.58 -21.62 17.95
CA ALA A 311 12.68 -21.27 18.86
C ALA A 311 12.35 -20.09 19.77
N CYS A 312 11.60 -19.09 19.26
CA CYS A 312 11.13 -17.98 20.09
C CYS A 312 10.17 -18.47 21.18
N MET A 313 9.20 -19.31 20.82
CA MET A 313 8.25 -19.86 21.79
C MET A 313 8.96 -20.72 22.85
N ASP A 314 9.91 -21.58 22.43
CA ASP A 314 10.67 -22.44 23.37
C ASP A 314 11.56 -21.65 24.32
N LYS A 315 12.10 -20.53 23.88
CA LYS A 315 13.01 -19.70 24.68
C LYS A 315 12.30 -18.96 25.81
N PHE A 316 11.10 -18.47 25.54
CA PHE A 316 10.41 -17.52 26.43
C PHE A 316 9.32 -18.15 27.31
N THR A 317 8.93 -19.41 27.05
CA THR A 317 7.99 -20.14 27.88
C THR A 317 8.44 -21.57 28.13
N ALA A 318 8.36 -22.02 29.38
CA ALA A 318 8.67 -23.41 29.74
C ALA A 318 7.75 -24.42 29.03
N ASP A 319 6.54 -23.99 28.63
CA ASP A 319 5.53 -24.81 27.98
C ASP A 319 5.35 -24.49 26.47
N GLY A 320 6.12 -23.52 25.93
CA GLY A 320 6.02 -23.07 24.55
C GLY A 320 4.67 -22.44 24.21
N GLY A 321 4.02 -21.81 25.18
CA GLY A 321 2.64 -21.34 25.08
C GLY A 321 2.47 -19.94 24.50
N TYR A 322 3.52 -19.13 24.38
CA TYR A 322 3.35 -17.80 23.82
C TYR A 322 4.52 -17.35 22.94
N TYR A 323 4.25 -16.37 22.11
CA TYR A 323 5.23 -15.68 21.28
C TYR A 323 5.55 -14.32 21.92
N PRO A 324 6.82 -13.99 22.16
CA PRO A 324 7.19 -12.73 22.78
C PRO A 324 7.00 -11.56 21.82
N ASN A 325 6.78 -10.37 22.36
CA ASN A 325 6.62 -9.16 21.58
C ASN A 325 7.91 -8.67 20.91
N CYS A 326 9.06 -9.22 21.30
CA CYS A 326 10.34 -8.94 20.64
C CYS A 326 11.28 -10.14 20.78
N ARG A 327 12.26 -10.16 19.88
CA ARG A 327 13.40 -11.08 19.91
C ARG A 327 14.67 -10.25 20.22
N GLU A 328 15.67 -10.89 20.84
CA GLU A 328 16.93 -10.22 21.16
C GLU A 328 17.68 -9.70 19.93
N ASP A 329 17.49 -10.38 18.78
CA ASP A 329 18.09 -10.07 17.49
C ASP A 329 17.21 -9.19 16.58
N CYS A 330 16.08 -8.69 17.09
CA CYS A 330 15.15 -7.86 16.32
C CYS A 330 15.44 -6.38 16.50
N SER A 331 15.35 -5.63 15.39
CA SER A 331 15.37 -4.18 15.40
C SER A 331 14.09 -3.58 15.94
N PHE A 332 12.95 -4.25 15.66
CA PHE A 332 11.62 -3.81 16.07
C PHE A 332 10.85 -4.96 16.74
N ARG A 333 9.92 -4.62 17.63
CA ARG A 333 9.13 -5.62 18.38
C ARG A 333 7.95 -6.11 17.58
N ASN A 334 7.21 -5.17 17.01
CA ASN A 334 6.11 -5.38 16.05
C ASN A 334 5.96 -4.14 15.19
N TRP A 335 4.86 -4.02 14.42
CA TRP A 335 4.58 -2.86 13.59
C TRP A 335 4.54 -1.53 14.38
N PHE A 336 4.22 -1.60 15.67
CA PHE A 336 4.12 -0.45 16.57
C PHE A 336 5.49 -0.12 17.17
N ASP A 337 6.39 0.27 16.32
CA ASP A 337 7.83 0.38 16.52
C ASP A 337 8.30 1.35 17.60
N ILE A 338 7.46 2.34 17.94
CA ILE A 338 7.78 3.33 19.00
C ILE A 338 7.13 3.00 20.33
N CYS A 339 6.41 1.90 20.45
CA CYS A 339 5.79 1.55 21.70
C CYS A 339 6.76 0.95 22.72
N CYS A 340 6.54 1.28 23.95
CA CYS A 340 7.37 0.84 25.09
C CYS A 340 6.98 -0.55 25.58
N TYR A 341 6.89 -1.54 24.72
CA TYR A 341 6.76 -2.92 25.20
C TYR A 341 7.97 -3.32 26.04
N GLU A 342 7.73 -4.03 27.10
CA GLU A 342 8.79 -4.68 27.84
C GLU A 342 9.26 -5.94 27.11
N PHE A 343 10.51 -6.32 27.30
CA PHE A 343 11.15 -7.40 26.55
C PHE A 343 10.40 -8.74 26.64
N ASP A 344 9.86 -9.05 27.82
CA ASP A 344 9.14 -10.30 28.12
C ASP A 344 7.61 -10.14 28.18
N ASP A 345 7.09 -9.04 27.61
CA ASP A 345 5.66 -8.79 27.56
C ASP A 345 4.98 -9.61 26.47
N VAL A 346 3.75 -10.01 26.68
CA VAL A 346 2.91 -10.71 25.69
C VAL A 346 1.89 -9.73 25.16
N ASP A 347 2.06 -9.30 23.90
CA ASP A 347 1.11 -8.43 23.25
C ASP A 347 0.06 -9.21 22.46
N ALA A 348 -1.15 -8.65 22.40
CA ALA A 348 -2.29 -9.30 21.75
C ALA A 348 -2.12 -9.41 20.23
N TYR A 349 -1.45 -8.42 19.59
CA TYR A 349 -1.21 -8.44 18.16
C TYR A 349 -0.33 -9.62 17.73
N ASN A 350 0.89 -9.73 18.29
CA ASN A 350 1.79 -10.83 17.96
C ASN A 350 1.22 -12.18 18.39
N GLN A 351 0.53 -12.23 19.54
CA GLN A 351 -0.06 -13.48 20.02
C GLN A 351 -1.19 -13.95 19.09
N GLY A 352 -2.04 -13.05 18.59
CA GLY A 352 -3.07 -13.35 17.60
C GLY A 352 -2.48 -13.81 16.26
N LEU A 353 -1.41 -13.13 15.78
CA LEU A 353 -0.67 -13.57 14.59
C LEU A 353 -0.03 -14.95 14.80
N CYS A 354 0.48 -15.25 16.00
CA CYS A 354 1.07 -16.55 16.31
C CYS A 354 0.05 -17.68 16.15
N VAL A 355 -1.18 -17.51 16.63
CA VAL A 355 -2.26 -18.50 16.45
C VAL A 355 -2.50 -18.75 14.94
N CYS A 356 -2.59 -17.69 14.15
CA CYS A 356 -2.78 -17.79 12.70
C CYS A 356 -1.59 -18.46 12.01
N ALA A 357 -0.35 -18.09 12.38
CA ALA A 357 0.88 -18.65 11.81
C ALA A 357 1.04 -20.13 12.13
N LEU A 358 0.72 -20.57 13.34
CA LEU A 358 0.79 -21.98 13.73
C LEU A 358 -0.23 -22.83 12.97
N GLU A 359 -1.47 -22.36 12.79
CA GLU A 359 -2.43 -23.08 11.94
C GLU A 359 -1.94 -23.12 10.48
N SER A 360 -1.40 -22.00 9.96
CA SER A 360 -0.83 -21.96 8.62
C SER A 360 0.32 -22.95 8.46
N ALA A 361 1.23 -23.03 9.44
CA ALA A 361 2.32 -23.99 9.46
C ALA A 361 1.81 -25.44 9.48
N LYS A 362 0.81 -25.74 10.32
CA LYS A 362 0.16 -27.06 10.37
C LYS A 362 -0.41 -27.46 9.01
N ARG A 363 -1.10 -26.54 8.33
CA ARG A 363 -1.65 -26.76 6.98
C ARG A 363 -0.57 -26.91 5.90
N LEU A 364 0.62 -26.36 6.11
CA LEU A 364 1.80 -26.57 5.27
C LEU A 364 2.54 -27.89 5.57
N GLY A 365 2.10 -28.66 6.56
CA GLY A 365 2.66 -29.95 6.92
C GLY A 365 3.73 -29.93 8.01
N TYR A 366 3.89 -28.80 8.73
CA TYR A 366 4.81 -28.74 9.87
C TYR A 366 4.18 -29.34 11.13
N ASP A 367 5.01 -30.01 11.93
CA ASP A 367 4.60 -30.51 13.25
C ASP A 367 4.69 -29.36 14.27
N ILE A 368 3.55 -28.92 14.75
CA ILE A 368 3.44 -27.84 15.74
C ILE A 368 3.14 -28.37 17.16
N GLY A 369 2.90 -29.70 17.32
CA GLY A 369 2.42 -30.26 18.59
C GLY A 369 1.13 -29.59 19.08
N ASP A 370 1.07 -29.24 20.36
CA ASP A 370 -0.05 -28.55 21.03
C ASP A 370 0.13 -27.01 21.12
N ARG A 371 1.07 -26.46 20.39
CA ARG A 371 1.46 -25.04 20.54
C ARG A 371 0.37 -24.07 20.11
N LYS A 372 -0.45 -24.44 19.12
CA LYS A 372 -1.56 -23.58 18.72
C LYS A 372 -2.59 -23.44 19.84
N GLU A 373 -2.96 -24.55 20.45
CA GLU A 373 -3.91 -24.58 21.56
C GLU A 373 -3.40 -23.78 22.77
N LYS A 374 -2.12 -23.91 23.09
CA LYS A 374 -1.46 -23.13 24.12
C LYS A 374 -1.39 -21.65 23.79
N ALA A 375 -1.00 -21.30 22.56
CA ALA A 375 -0.96 -19.92 22.09
C ALA A 375 -2.35 -19.26 22.12
N LEU A 376 -3.39 -20.03 21.73
CA LEU A 376 -4.77 -19.57 21.81
C LEU A 376 -5.21 -19.34 23.26
N ALA A 377 -4.94 -20.29 24.15
CA ALA A 377 -5.26 -20.13 25.58
C ALA A 377 -4.53 -18.90 26.16
N ARG A 378 -3.28 -18.66 25.76
CA ARG A 378 -2.52 -17.49 26.20
C ARG A 378 -3.10 -16.19 25.66
N TYR A 379 -3.52 -16.15 24.38
CA TYR A 379 -4.21 -14.98 23.82
C TYR A 379 -5.50 -14.68 24.61
N GLN A 380 -6.32 -15.70 24.85
CA GLN A 380 -7.58 -15.54 25.58
C GLN A 380 -7.37 -15.11 27.04
N SER A 381 -6.26 -15.51 27.65
CA SER A 381 -5.92 -15.11 29.03
C SER A 381 -5.55 -13.63 29.18
N LEU A 382 -5.30 -12.91 28.08
CA LEU A 382 -5.09 -11.46 28.11
C LEU A 382 -6.37 -10.70 28.44
N PHE A 383 -7.54 -11.28 28.19
CA PHE A 383 -8.81 -10.63 28.50
C PHE A 383 -8.96 -10.39 30.01
N ASN A 384 -9.06 -9.12 30.42
CA ASN A 384 -9.11 -8.73 31.82
C ASN A 384 -10.53 -8.71 32.43
N GLY A 385 -11.54 -9.23 31.70
CA GLY A 385 -12.95 -9.23 32.10
C GLY A 385 -13.77 -8.09 31.49
N GLU A 386 -13.11 -7.00 31.06
CA GLU A 386 -13.74 -5.85 30.40
C GLU A 386 -13.34 -5.72 28.93
N TYR A 387 -12.07 -5.94 28.61
CA TYR A 387 -11.52 -5.85 27.25
C TYR A 387 -10.25 -6.67 27.10
N ILE A 388 -9.81 -6.87 25.86
CA ILE A 388 -8.49 -7.41 25.53
C ILE A 388 -7.53 -6.22 25.47
N PRO A 389 -6.54 -6.13 26.37
CA PRO A 389 -5.57 -5.05 26.38
C PRO A 389 -4.52 -5.20 25.27
N MET A 390 -3.79 -4.14 24.99
CA MET A 390 -2.64 -4.13 24.09
C MET A 390 -1.62 -5.22 24.43
N SER A 391 -1.31 -5.38 25.72
CA SER A 391 -0.44 -6.43 26.21
C SER A 391 -0.77 -6.79 27.67
N GLU A 392 -0.15 -7.84 28.16
CA GLU A 392 -0.30 -8.27 29.56
C GLU A 392 0.11 -7.19 30.55
N LYS A 393 1.22 -6.51 30.27
CA LYS A 393 1.77 -5.46 31.14
C LYS A 393 1.25 -4.06 30.79
N LYS A 394 0.80 -3.84 29.56
CA LYS A 394 0.25 -2.57 29.09
C LYS A 394 -1.25 -2.70 28.88
N GLN A 395 -2.01 -2.33 29.90
CA GLN A 395 -3.47 -2.41 29.93
C GLN A 395 -4.13 -1.31 29.09
N PHE A 396 -3.52 -0.94 27.95
CA PHE A 396 -4.03 0.07 27.04
C PHE A 396 -5.07 -0.53 26.10
N LEU A 397 -5.99 0.30 25.61
CA LEU A 397 -6.89 -0.05 24.51
C LEU A 397 -6.12 0.05 23.20
N ALA A 398 -6.21 -0.96 22.33
CA ALA A 398 -5.54 -1.00 21.03
C ALA A 398 -6.43 -1.60 19.96
N LEU A 399 -6.26 -1.18 18.71
CA LEU A 399 -7.11 -1.63 17.59
C LEU A 399 -6.56 -2.86 16.85
N ASP A 400 -5.27 -3.11 16.96
CA ASP A 400 -4.59 -4.18 16.23
C ASP A 400 -4.76 -5.59 16.83
N ILE A 401 -5.39 -5.67 17.98
CA ILE A 401 -5.58 -6.91 18.74
C ILE A 401 -6.32 -8.01 17.98
N THR A 402 -7.20 -7.66 17.04
CA THR A 402 -8.01 -8.62 16.28
C THR A 402 -7.45 -8.96 14.90
N VAL A 403 -6.30 -8.40 14.51
CA VAL A 403 -5.70 -8.60 13.19
C VAL A 403 -5.47 -10.09 12.90
N GLY A 404 -4.90 -10.83 13.87
CA GLY A 404 -4.65 -12.26 13.73
C GLY A 404 -5.92 -13.07 13.47
N GLU A 405 -7.05 -12.68 14.08
CA GLU A 405 -8.34 -13.33 13.87
C GLU A 405 -8.93 -13.07 12.48
N VAL A 406 -8.86 -11.83 11.99
CA VAL A 406 -9.34 -11.54 10.64
C VAL A 406 -8.57 -12.36 9.62
N LEU A 407 -7.24 -12.41 9.74
CA LEU A 407 -6.39 -13.21 8.86
C LEU A 407 -6.70 -14.71 9.00
N TYR A 408 -6.93 -15.18 10.22
CA TYR A 408 -7.32 -16.57 10.50
C TYR A 408 -8.66 -16.91 9.82
N TYR A 409 -9.67 -16.04 9.96
CA TYR A 409 -10.96 -16.22 9.30
C TYR A 409 -10.85 -16.24 7.77
N MET A 410 -10.06 -15.34 7.20
CA MET A 410 -9.85 -15.29 5.75
C MET A 410 -9.22 -16.57 5.21
N LEU A 411 -8.34 -17.22 5.98
CA LEU A 411 -7.65 -18.43 5.56
C LEU A 411 -8.40 -19.70 5.89
N PHE A 412 -9.11 -19.76 7.01
CA PHE A 412 -9.66 -21.00 7.57
C PHE A 412 -11.18 -21.01 7.74
N ASP A 413 -11.86 -19.86 7.56
CA ASP A 413 -13.32 -19.69 7.75
C ASP A 413 -13.79 -19.98 9.19
N GLU A 414 -12.93 -19.74 10.16
CA GLU A 414 -13.16 -19.98 11.58
C GLU A 414 -12.76 -18.74 12.39
N LEU A 415 -13.46 -18.50 13.50
CA LEU A 415 -13.13 -17.48 14.50
C LEU A 415 -12.50 -18.17 15.73
N PHE A 416 -11.52 -17.53 16.36
CA PHE A 416 -10.85 -18.11 17.52
C PHE A 416 -11.02 -17.30 18.82
N ILE A 417 -11.44 -16.03 18.73
CA ILE A 417 -11.72 -15.22 19.92
C ILE A 417 -13.18 -15.44 20.32
N PRO A 418 -13.50 -15.68 21.61
CA PRO A 418 -14.88 -15.75 22.07
C PRO A 418 -15.66 -14.46 21.81
N ASN A 419 -16.90 -14.57 21.33
CA ASN A 419 -17.77 -13.43 21.01
C ASN A 419 -17.85 -12.40 22.13
N GLU A 420 -18.01 -12.85 23.38
CA GLU A 420 -18.09 -11.97 24.54
C GLU A 420 -16.85 -11.07 24.70
N MET A 421 -15.67 -11.62 24.44
CA MET A 421 -14.41 -10.87 24.54
C MET A 421 -14.33 -9.77 23.46
N VAL A 422 -14.69 -10.13 22.22
CA VAL A 422 -14.71 -9.17 21.11
C VAL A 422 -15.76 -8.10 21.35
N GLU A 423 -16.98 -8.47 21.73
CA GLU A 423 -18.07 -7.52 21.96
C GLU A 423 -17.74 -6.53 23.08
N LYS A 424 -17.28 -7.01 24.22
CA LYS A 424 -16.90 -6.14 25.34
C LYS A 424 -15.78 -5.18 24.95
N THR A 425 -14.74 -5.70 24.28
CA THR A 425 -13.63 -4.88 23.79
C THR A 425 -14.09 -3.85 22.78
N TYR A 426 -14.93 -4.26 21.83
CA TYR A 426 -15.48 -3.39 20.80
C TYR A 426 -16.30 -2.24 21.42
N ARG A 427 -17.20 -2.56 22.34
CA ARG A 427 -18.01 -1.55 23.04
C ARG A 427 -17.13 -0.60 23.85
N LYS A 428 -16.17 -1.13 24.61
CA LYS A 428 -15.22 -0.31 25.38
C LYS A 428 -14.50 0.73 24.55
N ILE A 429 -14.09 0.36 23.31
CA ILE A 429 -13.34 1.23 22.41
C ILE A 429 -14.27 2.15 21.63
N CYS A 430 -15.33 1.62 21.01
CA CYS A 430 -16.16 2.38 20.08
C CYS A 430 -17.17 3.31 20.76
N ASP A 431 -17.65 2.96 21.95
CA ASP A 431 -18.62 3.74 22.71
C ASP A 431 -17.93 4.70 23.70
N GLY A 432 -16.60 4.61 23.82
CA GLY A 432 -15.77 5.38 24.74
C GLY A 432 -15.05 6.56 24.10
N PRO A 433 -14.30 7.34 24.91
CA PRO A 433 -13.53 8.50 24.46
C PRO A 433 -12.34 8.14 23.54
N SER A 434 -12.07 6.87 23.24
CA SER A 434 -11.12 6.46 22.23
C SER A 434 -11.55 6.88 20.83
N LYS A 435 -12.88 6.95 20.57
CA LYS A 435 -13.46 7.42 19.31
C LYS A 435 -13.40 8.95 19.25
N THR A 436 -12.93 9.47 18.13
CA THR A 436 -12.85 10.90 17.82
C THR A 436 -13.62 11.22 16.54
N PRO A 437 -13.86 12.49 16.19
CA PRO A 437 -14.45 12.83 14.90
C PRO A 437 -13.63 12.39 13.68
N TYR A 438 -12.36 12.01 13.89
CA TYR A 438 -11.41 11.65 12.83
C TYR A 438 -10.95 10.19 12.92
N GLY A 439 -11.77 9.33 13.51
CA GLY A 439 -11.53 7.90 13.71
C GLY A 439 -11.12 7.55 15.14
N ILE A 440 -10.86 6.28 15.37
CA ILE A 440 -10.52 5.75 16.69
C ILE A 440 -9.00 5.82 16.89
N LYS A 441 -8.57 6.23 18.06
CA LYS A 441 -7.16 6.22 18.45
C LYS A 441 -6.60 4.80 18.34
N ILE A 442 -5.47 4.64 17.64
CA ILE A 442 -4.82 3.32 17.50
C ILE A 442 -4.49 2.72 18.86
N VAL A 443 -4.11 3.56 19.81
CA VAL A 443 -3.91 3.22 21.21
C VAL A 443 -4.42 4.34 22.10
N SER A 444 -4.96 3.99 23.25
CA SER A 444 -5.40 4.96 24.28
C SER A 444 -5.33 4.32 25.67
N ALA A 445 -5.38 5.15 26.70
CA ALA A 445 -5.53 4.69 28.07
C ALA A 445 -6.87 3.96 28.27
N PRO A 446 -7.05 3.17 29.34
CA PRO A 446 -8.29 2.45 29.61
C PRO A 446 -9.55 3.30 29.70
N ASP A 447 -9.41 4.59 30.02
CA ASP A 447 -10.48 5.58 30.03
C ASP A 447 -10.70 6.26 28.67
N GLY A 448 -9.93 5.85 27.65
CA GLY A 448 -9.96 6.40 26.29
C GLY A 448 -9.19 7.71 26.13
N SER A 449 -8.48 8.22 27.13
CA SER A 449 -7.59 9.38 27.00
C SER A 449 -6.34 9.06 26.19
N TYR A 450 -5.67 10.11 25.70
CA TYR A 450 -4.35 9.94 25.06
C TYR A 450 -3.31 9.51 26.09
N LEU A 451 -2.35 8.69 25.64
CA LEU A 451 -1.28 8.25 26.51
C LEU A 451 -0.31 9.40 26.81
N PRO A 452 0.22 9.47 28.04
CA PRO A 452 1.31 10.38 28.37
C PRO A 452 2.60 9.96 27.65
N LEU A 453 3.50 10.92 27.42
CA LEU A 453 4.76 10.65 26.69
C LEU A 453 5.61 9.56 27.34
N GLU A 454 5.54 9.45 28.65
CA GLU A 454 6.27 8.44 29.43
C GLU A 454 5.81 7.01 29.15
N ALA A 455 4.61 6.84 28.56
CA ALA A 455 4.11 5.54 28.12
C ALA A 455 4.85 5.01 26.89
N PHE A 456 5.54 5.88 26.14
CA PHE A 456 6.32 5.52 24.97
C PHE A 456 7.79 5.35 25.36
N GLY A 457 8.38 4.19 25.06
CA GLY A 457 9.80 3.95 25.32
C GLY A 457 10.70 4.81 24.43
N LEU A 458 11.89 5.10 24.93
CA LEU A 458 12.92 5.84 24.19
C LEU A 458 13.65 4.93 23.18
N ASN A 459 12.95 4.23 22.31
CA ASN A 459 13.55 3.29 21.36
C ASN A 459 14.22 3.97 20.15
N GLY A 460 14.89 5.10 20.35
CA GLY A 460 15.73 5.73 19.33
C GLY A 460 15.00 6.49 18.23
N TYR A 461 13.68 6.39 18.14
CA TYR A 461 12.88 7.14 17.15
C TYR A 461 12.53 8.56 17.60
N VAL A 462 12.84 8.92 18.82
CA VAL A 462 12.81 10.32 19.26
C VAL A 462 14.11 11.00 18.80
N HIS A 463 14.29 11.11 17.48
CA HIS A 463 15.32 11.98 16.95
C HIS A 463 14.85 13.44 17.02
N GLU A 464 15.76 14.34 17.32
CA GLU A 464 15.50 15.78 17.22
C GLU A 464 14.84 16.09 15.87
N GLY A 465 13.60 16.60 15.91
CA GLY A 465 12.80 16.93 14.74
C GLY A 465 11.80 15.87 14.25
N PHE A 466 11.79 14.66 14.81
CA PHE A 466 10.81 13.61 14.47
C PHE A 466 9.75 13.52 15.57
N ASN A 467 8.69 14.33 15.46
CA ASN A 467 7.64 14.38 16.49
C ASN A 467 6.54 13.33 16.20
N THR A 468 6.92 12.05 16.20
CA THR A 468 6.00 10.92 15.99
C THR A 468 5.12 10.62 17.20
N ILE A 469 5.47 11.15 18.36
CA ILE A 469 4.73 11.00 19.62
C ILE A 469 3.86 12.20 19.98
N GLU A 470 3.74 13.21 19.08
CA GLU A 470 2.75 14.27 19.23
C GLU A 470 1.36 13.69 19.48
N THR A 471 0.64 14.23 20.48
CA THR A 471 -0.71 13.77 20.82
C THR A 471 -1.66 13.84 19.63
N GLY A 472 -2.35 12.76 19.35
CA GLY A 472 -3.24 12.61 18.19
C GLY A 472 -2.54 12.22 16.90
N ARG A 473 -1.22 12.01 16.91
CA ARG A 473 -0.41 11.66 15.77
C ARG A 473 0.23 10.28 15.94
N TYR A 474 0.42 9.58 14.82
CA TYR A 474 1.12 8.28 14.75
C TYR A 474 0.72 7.35 15.92
N ALA A 475 1.67 6.74 16.59
CA ALA A 475 1.41 5.84 17.71
C ALA A 475 0.69 6.51 18.91
N ASN A 476 0.81 7.82 19.09
CA ASN A 476 0.12 8.51 20.19
C ASN A 476 -1.31 8.93 19.81
N GLY A 477 -2.11 7.95 19.43
CA GLY A 477 -3.54 8.09 19.19
C GLY A 477 -3.88 8.63 17.80
N GLY A 478 -3.02 8.46 16.78
CA GLY A 478 -3.44 8.56 15.38
C GLY A 478 -4.47 7.49 15.06
N SER A 479 -5.37 7.73 14.10
CA SER A 479 -6.35 6.75 13.64
C SER A 479 -5.84 6.07 12.37
N TYR A 480 -5.36 4.86 12.48
CA TYR A 480 -4.83 4.07 11.37
C TYR A 480 -5.93 3.43 10.56
N HIS A 481 -5.98 3.71 9.25
CA HIS A 481 -7.02 3.17 8.38
C HIS A 481 -7.08 1.65 8.46
N VAL A 482 -5.97 0.96 8.16
CA VAL A 482 -5.96 -0.51 8.08
C VAL A 482 -6.38 -1.18 9.37
N TYR A 483 -5.85 -0.74 10.52
CA TYR A 483 -6.11 -1.41 11.80
C TYR A 483 -7.51 -1.13 12.32
N GLU A 484 -8.02 0.09 12.17
CA GLU A 484 -9.39 0.42 12.56
C GLU A 484 -10.41 -0.32 11.70
N MET A 485 -10.14 -0.42 10.38
CA MET A 485 -11.01 -1.18 9.48
C MET A 485 -10.98 -2.68 9.79
N LEU A 486 -9.81 -3.26 10.06
CA LEU A 486 -9.70 -4.68 10.47
C LEU A 486 -10.40 -4.94 11.80
N PHE A 487 -10.34 -4.00 12.75
CA PHE A 487 -11.06 -4.09 14.01
C PHE A 487 -12.58 -4.11 13.80
N HIS A 488 -13.11 -3.26 12.92
CA HIS A 488 -14.52 -3.28 12.56
C HIS A 488 -14.92 -4.54 11.79
N ILE A 489 -14.04 -5.05 10.91
CA ILE A 489 -14.29 -6.32 10.20
C ILE A 489 -14.36 -7.48 11.19
N ALA A 490 -13.47 -7.56 12.17
CA ALA A 490 -13.54 -8.59 13.21
C ALA A 490 -14.88 -8.52 13.95
N ALA A 491 -15.29 -7.34 14.38
CA ALA A 491 -16.58 -7.14 15.04
C ALA A 491 -17.76 -7.53 14.14
N TYR A 492 -17.70 -7.22 12.85
CA TYR A 492 -18.72 -7.64 11.87
C TYR A 492 -18.81 -9.17 11.76
N LEU A 493 -17.68 -9.85 11.69
CA LEU A 493 -17.62 -11.31 11.63
C LEU A 493 -18.20 -11.99 12.88
N HIS A 494 -18.10 -11.32 14.02
CA HIS A 494 -18.74 -11.74 15.28
C HIS A 494 -20.22 -11.34 15.38
N GLY A 495 -20.79 -10.70 14.36
CA GLY A 495 -22.19 -10.27 14.35
C GLY A 495 -22.50 -9.12 15.31
N ILE A 496 -21.48 -8.30 15.65
CA ILE A 496 -21.68 -7.15 16.54
C ILE A 496 -22.45 -6.06 15.81
N PRO A 497 -23.58 -5.59 16.35
CA PRO A 497 -24.33 -4.48 15.76
C PRO A 497 -23.46 -3.23 15.57
N ASP A 498 -23.76 -2.44 14.54
CA ASP A 498 -23.07 -1.21 14.15
C ASP A 498 -21.65 -1.38 13.59
N ALA A 499 -21.08 -2.59 13.54
CA ALA A 499 -19.71 -2.78 13.02
C ALA A 499 -19.57 -2.35 11.56
N GLU A 500 -20.52 -2.74 10.68
CA GLU A 500 -20.52 -2.33 9.27
C GLU A 500 -20.73 -0.82 9.10
N LYS A 501 -21.60 -0.22 9.93
CA LYS A 501 -21.81 1.22 9.95
C LYS A 501 -20.51 1.94 10.35
N ASN A 502 -19.84 1.51 11.41
CA ASN A 502 -18.58 2.11 11.86
C ASN A 502 -17.47 1.94 10.81
N LEU A 503 -17.42 0.80 10.13
CA LEU A 503 -16.52 0.55 9.00
C LEU A 503 -16.73 1.60 7.90
N THR A 504 -17.98 1.84 7.51
CA THR A 504 -18.34 2.83 6.50
C THR A 504 -18.02 4.25 6.95
N GLU A 505 -18.35 4.61 8.21
CA GLU A 505 -18.01 5.91 8.77
C GLU A 505 -16.51 6.18 8.75
N ARG A 506 -15.69 5.19 9.10
CA ARG A 506 -14.23 5.32 9.07
C ARG A 506 -13.70 5.59 7.68
N LEU A 507 -14.17 4.85 6.67
CA LEU A 507 -13.80 5.09 5.29
C LEU A 507 -14.16 6.50 4.84
N MET A 508 -15.36 6.98 5.19
CA MET A 508 -15.81 8.33 4.83
C MET A 508 -14.92 9.44 5.41
N ILE A 509 -14.28 9.22 6.56
CA ILE A 509 -13.33 10.19 7.14
C ILE A 509 -12.16 10.41 6.19
N ASP A 510 -11.52 9.34 5.70
CA ASP A 510 -10.42 9.46 4.74
C ASP A 510 -10.88 10.09 3.42
N LEU A 511 -11.96 9.58 2.85
CA LEU A 511 -12.45 10.04 1.55
C LEU A 511 -12.92 11.51 1.59
N ASN A 512 -13.42 12.00 2.74
CA ASN A 512 -13.78 13.40 2.92
C ASN A 512 -12.57 14.33 2.89
N PHE A 513 -11.42 13.86 3.32
CA PHE A 513 -10.22 14.70 3.39
C PHE A 513 -9.72 15.07 1.98
N ASP A 514 -9.37 14.05 1.16
CA ASP A 514 -8.84 14.28 -0.18
C ASP A 514 -9.19 13.19 -1.21
N GLY A 515 -10.10 12.27 -0.87
CA GLY A 515 -10.50 11.14 -1.72
C GLY A 515 -9.47 10.01 -1.77
N ALA A 516 -8.57 9.93 -0.79
CA ALA A 516 -7.58 8.87 -0.68
C ALA A 516 -7.65 8.20 0.70
N THR A 517 -7.09 7.00 0.80
CA THR A 517 -6.88 6.36 2.09
C THR A 517 -5.48 6.69 2.60
N HIS A 518 -5.38 7.06 3.87
CA HIS A 518 -4.14 7.50 4.50
C HIS A 518 -3.55 6.40 5.39
N GLU A 519 -2.25 6.45 5.67
CA GLU A 519 -1.68 5.60 6.70
C GLU A 519 -2.44 5.82 8.01
N TYR A 520 -2.56 7.08 8.41
CA TYR A 520 -3.40 7.47 9.56
C TYR A 520 -3.97 8.89 9.41
N MET A 521 -5.02 9.17 10.17
CA MET A 521 -5.54 10.50 10.41
C MET A 521 -5.02 11.04 11.73
N HIS A 522 -4.66 12.31 11.77
CA HIS A 522 -4.34 12.98 13.02
C HIS A 522 -5.65 13.28 13.79
N THR A 523 -5.88 12.58 14.89
CA THR A 523 -7.18 12.57 15.58
C THR A 523 -7.59 13.87 16.26
N ILE A 524 -6.68 14.85 16.36
CA ILE A 524 -7.00 16.19 16.88
C ILE A 524 -7.15 17.19 15.73
N LYS A 525 -6.25 17.15 14.73
CA LYS A 525 -6.22 18.15 13.65
C LYS A 525 -7.10 17.78 12.46
N GLY A 526 -7.52 16.51 12.33
CA GLY A 526 -8.31 16.02 11.20
C GLY A 526 -7.57 16.06 9.86
N ILE A 527 -6.26 15.85 9.90
CA ILE A 527 -5.41 15.83 8.70
C ILE A 527 -4.97 14.39 8.41
N GLY A 528 -5.11 13.98 7.15
CA GLY A 528 -4.56 12.73 6.67
C GLY A 528 -3.04 12.79 6.51
N VAL A 529 -2.37 11.73 6.91
CA VAL A 529 -0.92 11.61 6.83
C VAL A 529 -0.57 10.43 5.97
N LYS A 530 0.38 10.61 5.04
CA LYS A 530 0.82 9.61 4.07
C LYS A 530 -0.34 9.04 3.26
N ALA A 531 -0.78 9.81 2.28
CA ALA A 531 -1.84 9.43 1.36
C ALA A 531 -1.44 8.21 0.51
N ASN A 532 -2.44 7.41 0.12
CA ASN A 532 -2.26 6.21 -0.69
C ASN A 532 -1.29 5.19 -0.05
N GLN A 533 -1.44 4.94 1.24
CA GLN A 533 -0.70 3.89 1.91
C GLN A 533 -1.17 2.52 1.38
N GLY A 534 -0.24 1.75 0.83
CA GLY A 534 -0.56 0.56 0.05
C GLY A 534 -1.24 -0.56 0.82
N TRP A 535 -0.91 -0.76 2.10
CA TRP A 535 -1.54 -1.81 2.92
C TRP A 535 -3.05 -1.63 3.11
N ASN A 536 -3.57 -0.39 2.94
CA ASN A 536 -5.00 -0.11 3.02
C ASN A 536 -5.81 -0.85 1.94
N ALA A 537 -5.16 -1.25 0.85
CA ALA A 537 -5.77 -2.04 -0.22
C ALA A 537 -6.29 -3.41 0.27
N SER A 538 -5.73 -3.95 1.35
CA SER A 538 -6.20 -5.20 1.94
C SER A 538 -7.66 -5.15 2.37
N ILE A 539 -8.14 -3.99 2.82
CA ILE A 539 -9.53 -3.83 3.28
C ILE A 539 -10.50 -4.10 2.13
N TYR A 540 -10.23 -3.53 0.93
CA TYR A 540 -11.03 -3.83 -0.25
C TYR A 540 -11.03 -5.34 -0.55
N ALA A 541 -9.85 -5.95 -0.59
CA ALA A 541 -9.69 -7.37 -0.94
C ALA A 541 -10.36 -8.30 0.08
N ILE A 542 -10.27 -8.00 1.37
CA ILE A 542 -10.92 -8.77 2.44
C ILE A 542 -12.44 -8.66 2.30
N TRP A 543 -12.98 -7.45 2.11
CA TRP A 543 -14.43 -7.25 1.97
C TRP A 543 -14.99 -7.89 0.71
N GLU A 544 -14.29 -7.76 -0.42
CA GLU A 544 -14.63 -8.44 -1.69
C GLU A 544 -14.71 -9.97 -1.50
N GLU A 545 -13.76 -10.55 -0.78
CA GLU A 545 -13.78 -11.98 -0.47
C GLU A 545 -14.94 -12.36 0.45
N LEU A 546 -15.31 -11.52 1.43
CA LEU A 546 -16.49 -11.74 2.26
C LEU A 546 -17.79 -11.70 1.43
N ILE A 547 -17.91 -10.78 0.47
CA ILE A 547 -19.02 -10.75 -0.48
C ILE A 547 -19.06 -12.05 -1.29
N ARG A 548 -17.92 -12.45 -1.86
CA ARG A 548 -17.81 -13.69 -2.65
C ARG A 548 -18.22 -14.94 -1.87
N ARG A 549 -17.99 -14.97 -0.56
CA ARG A 549 -18.44 -16.04 0.35
C ARG A 549 -19.89 -15.89 0.80
N GLY A 550 -20.62 -14.87 0.39
CA GLY A 550 -21.97 -14.58 0.86
C GLY A 550 -22.04 -14.16 2.34
N LYS A 551 -20.94 -13.62 2.89
CA LYS A 551 -20.84 -13.18 4.28
C LYS A 551 -21.02 -11.66 4.43
N ALA A 552 -20.91 -10.89 3.36
CA ALA A 552 -21.11 -9.45 3.34
C ALA A 552 -21.90 -9.02 2.09
N THR A 553 -22.39 -7.78 2.10
CA THR A 553 -23.02 -7.14 0.94
C THR A 553 -22.07 -6.15 0.29
N ASP A 554 -22.43 -5.70 -0.92
CA ASP A 554 -21.67 -4.69 -1.66
C ASP A 554 -22.04 -3.23 -1.26
N ASP A 555 -22.88 -3.05 -0.24
CA ASP A 555 -23.36 -1.73 0.18
C ASP A 555 -22.20 -0.84 0.67
N PHE A 556 -21.21 -1.43 1.32
CA PHE A 556 -19.97 -0.75 1.70
C PHE A 556 -19.24 -0.16 0.46
N PHE A 557 -19.09 -0.93 -0.60
CA PHE A 557 -18.46 -0.46 -1.85
C PHE A 557 -19.30 0.59 -2.54
N LYS A 558 -20.64 0.40 -2.61
CA LYS A 558 -21.55 1.39 -3.19
C LYS A 558 -21.49 2.73 -2.47
N ALA A 559 -21.41 2.70 -1.14
CA ALA A 559 -21.26 3.93 -0.34
C ALA A 559 -19.93 4.64 -0.64
N ALA A 560 -18.82 3.89 -0.73
CA ALA A 560 -17.52 4.43 -1.08
C ALA A 560 -17.51 5.02 -2.49
N ASP A 561 -18.04 4.30 -3.46
CA ASP A 561 -18.11 4.73 -4.87
C ASP A 561 -18.98 5.97 -5.03
N ALA A 562 -20.16 6.00 -4.40
CA ALA A 562 -21.01 7.18 -4.38
C ALA A 562 -20.30 8.41 -3.79
N LYS A 563 -19.53 8.21 -2.72
CA LYS A 563 -18.73 9.27 -2.11
C LYS A 563 -17.64 9.79 -3.02
N LEU A 564 -16.85 8.90 -3.64
CA LEU A 564 -15.79 9.28 -4.57
C LEU A 564 -16.34 9.96 -5.82
N ALA A 565 -17.50 9.50 -6.33
CA ALA A 565 -18.18 10.13 -7.45
C ALA A 565 -18.70 11.54 -7.13
N ALA A 566 -19.03 11.83 -5.86
CA ALA A 566 -19.54 13.13 -5.40
C ALA A 566 -18.45 14.11 -4.94
N ILE A 567 -17.17 13.74 -4.98
CA ILE A 567 -16.07 14.63 -4.61
C ILE A 567 -15.92 15.70 -5.69
N GLU A 568 -16.15 16.96 -5.31
CA GLU A 568 -16.02 18.14 -6.16
C GLU A 568 -14.76 18.96 -5.80
#